data_3c550766ba7fa5d1d9fa0eab8cc53a46
#
_entry.id   3c550766ba7fa5d1d9fa0eab8cc53a46
#
_cell.length_a   1.000
_cell.length_b   1.000
_cell.length_c   1.000
_cell.angle_alpha   90.00
_cell.angle_beta   90.00
_cell.angle_gamma   90.00
#
_symmetry.space_group_name_H-M   'P 1'
#
loop_
_entity.id
_entity.type
_entity.pdbx_description
1 polymer ?
#
loop_
_entity_poly.entity_id
_entity_poly.type
_entity_poly.pdbx_seq_one_letter_code
_entity_poly.pdbx_strand_id
1 'polypeptide(L)'
;MQTVTQIAQDIVAREGGFVDDPDDPGGATKYGVTIHTMRRLGLDLDKDGDVDVDDVRVLTTAHAVSIFVEHYYERPRIDRLPEPLQPSVFDMYVNAGAHAVRILQRLLVEMRIDVAVDGVIGPQTIGATESCLLYTSDAADD
;
A
#
# COMPACT_ATOMS: atom_id res chain seq x y z
N MET A 1 11.30 -15.07 -3.33
CA MET A 1 10.62 -13.76 -3.15
C MET A 1 9.21 -13.99 -2.62
N GLN A 2 8.78 -13.18 -1.67
CA GLN A 2 7.41 -13.27 -1.16
C GLN A 2 6.40 -12.82 -2.23
N THR A 3 5.25 -13.50 -2.29
CA THR A 3 4.12 -13.04 -3.11
C THR A 3 3.47 -11.82 -2.45
N VAL A 4 2.71 -11.07 -3.24
CA VAL A 4 1.92 -9.93 -2.73
C VAL A 4 0.98 -10.36 -1.61
N THR A 5 0.33 -11.50 -1.77
CA THR A 5 -0.57 -12.05 -0.75
C THR A 5 0.19 -12.33 0.56
N GLN A 6 1.39 -12.91 0.48
CA GLN A 6 2.20 -13.17 1.68
C GLN A 6 2.61 -11.87 2.36
N ILE A 7 2.98 -10.85 1.61
CA ILE A 7 3.32 -9.52 2.16
C ILE A 7 2.10 -8.93 2.86
N ALA A 8 0.93 -8.98 2.24
CA ALA A 8 -0.31 -8.48 2.83
C ALA A 8 -0.67 -9.25 4.11
N GLN A 9 -0.50 -10.58 4.11
CA GLN A 9 -0.72 -11.41 5.29
C GLN A 9 0.23 -11.03 6.44
N ASP A 10 1.48 -10.76 6.14
CA ASP A 10 2.46 -10.32 7.13
C ASP A 10 2.10 -8.95 7.72
N ILE A 11 1.62 -8.04 6.88
CA ILE A 11 1.15 -6.71 7.33
C ILE A 11 -0.03 -6.88 8.30
N VAL A 12 -1.02 -7.69 7.92
CA VAL A 12 -2.21 -7.95 8.73
C VAL A 12 -1.83 -8.58 10.09
N ALA A 13 -0.93 -9.54 10.09
CA ALA A 13 -0.47 -10.21 11.31
C ALA A 13 0.27 -9.24 12.24
N ARG A 14 1.05 -8.34 11.68
CA ARG A 14 1.85 -7.36 12.42
C ARG A 14 0.99 -6.29 13.08
N GLU A 15 -0.11 -5.89 12.43
CA GLU A 15 -0.95 -4.77 12.88
C GLU A 15 -1.94 -5.16 14.00
N GLY A 16 -2.21 -6.45 14.22
CA GLY A 16 -3.00 -6.93 15.34
C GLY A 16 -4.51 -6.84 15.18
N GLY A 17 -5.24 -7.14 16.24
CA GLY A 17 -6.68 -7.27 16.24
C GLY A 17 -7.45 -5.96 16.43
N PHE A 18 -8.72 -6.09 16.83
CA PHE A 18 -9.61 -4.95 17.00
C PHE A 18 -9.19 -4.07 18.18
N VAL A 19 -9.13 -2.77 17.93
CA VAL A 19 -8.86 -1.73 18.93
C VAL A 19 -9.84 -0.57 18.70
N ASP A 20 -10.52 -0.15 19.74
CA ASP A 20 -11.39 1.03 19.73
C ASP A 20 -11.09 1.86 20.98
N ASP A 21 -10.09 2.74 20.86
CA ASP A 21 -9.69 3.64 21.95
C ASP A 21 -10.36 5.00 21.74
N PRO A 22 -11.26 5.42 22.66
CA PRO A 22 -11.96 6.71 22.53
C PRO A 22 -11.00 7.91 22.51
N ASP A 23 -9.81 7.77 23.08
CA ASP A 23 -8.80 8.83 23.10
C ASP A 23 -7.95 8.87 21.82
N ASP A 24 -8.08 7.86 20.97
CA ASP A 24 -7.33 7.80 19.70
C ASP A 24 -8.12 8.50 18.59
N PRO A 25 -7.60 9.61 18.04
CA PRO A 25 -8.27 10.30 16.94
C PRO A 25 -8.40 9.46 15.67
N GLY A 26 -7.63 8.38 15.55
CA GLY A 26 -7.74 7.43 14.44
C GLY A 26 -9.00 6.58 14.49
N GLY A 27 -9.65 6.47 15.65
CA GLY A 27 -10.88 5.69 15.84
C GLY A 27 -10.63 4.19 15.85
N ALA A 28 -11.69 3.41 15.62
CA ALA A 28 -11.62 1.95 15.62
C ALA A 28 -10.71 1.44 14.49
N THR A 29 -9.91 0.43 14.79
CA THR A 29 -9.02 -0.23 13.82
C THR A 29 -9.04 -1.74 14.03
N LYS A 30 -8.78 -2.48 12.96
CA LYS A 30 -8.58 -3.93 13.03
C LYS A 30 -7.66 -4.34 11.89
N TYR A 31 -6.58 -5.07 12.21
CA TYR A 31 -5.60 -5.55 11.24
C TYR A 31 -4.98 -4.42 10.40
N GLY A 32 -4.87 -3.22 10.98
CA GLY A 32 -4.35 -2.05 10.29
C GLY A 32 -5.38 -1.29 9.46
N VAL A 33 -6.63 -1.78 9.37
CA VAL A 33 -7.69 -1.11 8.64
C VAL A 33 -8.49 -0.23 9.60
N THR A 34 -8.53 1.08 9.33
CA THR A 34 -9.25 2.04 10.16
C THR A 34 -10.70 2.18 9.70
N ILE A 35 -11.57 2.63 10.61
CA ILE A 35 -12.96 2.95 10.27
C ILE A 35 -13.03 4.03 9.17
N HIS A 36 -12.08 4.98 9.18
CA HIS A 36 -12.01 6.03 8.15
C HIS A 36 -11.74 5.44 6.78
N THR A 37 -10.84 4.45 6.69
CA THR A 37 -10.57 3.73 5.44
C THR A 37 -11.82 2.98 4.98
N MET A 38 -12.50 2.28 5.88
CA MET A 38 -13.71 1.54 5.54
C MET A 38 -14.82 2.46 5.03
N ARG A 39 -14.99 3.63 5.65
CA ARG A 39 -15.96 4.63 5.18
C ARG A 39 -15.61 5.17 3.79
N ARG A 40 -14.34 5.50 3.58
CA ARG A 40 -13.85 5.99 2.28
C ARG A 40 -14.09 4.96 1.18
N LEU A 41 -13.92 3.67 1.48
CA LEU A 41 -14.10 2.57 0.53
C LEU A 41 -15.53 2.06 0.44
N GLY A 42 -16.41 2.51 1.33
CA GLY A 42 -17.81 2.10 1.34
C GLY A 42 -18.01 0.65 1.76
N LEU A 43 -17.22 0.16 2.69
CA LEU A 43 -17.24 -1.25 3.12
C LEU A 43 -18.25 -1.49 4.24
N ASP A 44 -19.50 -1.69 3.87
CA ASP A 44 -20.59 -2.06 4.77
C ASP A 44 -20.64 -3.59 4.87
N LEU A 45 -19.87 -4.16 5.81
CA LEU A 45 -19.71 -5.62 5.92
C LEU A 45 -20.88 -6.31 6.59
N ASP A 46 -21.55 -5.65 7.54
CA ASP A 46 -22.72 -6.20 8.23
C ASP A 46 -24.01 -5.93 7.46
N LYS A 47 -23.94 -5.16 6.38
CA LYS A 47 -25.05 -4.87 5.45
C LYS A 47 -26.26 -4.21 6.13
N ASP A 48 -25.97 -3.33 7.10
CA ASP A 48 -27.02 -2.56 7.79
C ASP A 48 -27.29 -1.20 7.13
N GLY A 49 -26.59 -0.86 6.04
CA GLY A 49 -26.71 0.39 5.31
C GLY A 49 -25.82 1.50 5.82
N ASP A 50 -24.94 1.22 6.79
CA ASP A 50 -24.04 2.18 7.40
C ASP A 50 -22.65 1.56 7.56
N VAL A 51 -21.61 2.39 7.51
CA VAL A 51 -20.24 1.96 7.79
C VAL A 51 -19.85 2.51 9.16
N ASP A 52 -19.87 1.64 10.16
CA ASP A 52 -19.66 2.00 11.56
C ASP A 52 -18.64 1.06 12.24
N VAL A 53 -18.51 1.17 13.55
CA VAL A 53 -17.58 0.36 14.35
C VAL A 53 -17.88 -1.13 14.22
N ASP A 54 -19.15 -1.51 14.04
CA ASP A 54 -19.52 -2.93 13.87
C ASP A 54 -18.95 -3.53 12.60
N ASP A 55 -18.82 -2.74 11.52
CA ASP A 55 -18.15 -3.19 10.30
C ASP A 55 -16.67 -3.48 10.55
N VAL A 56 -16.01 -2.66 11.36
CA VAL A 56 -14.61 -2.90 11.76
C VAL A 56 -14.51 -4.18 12.59
N ARG A 57 -15.45 -4.40 13.51
CA ARG A 57 -15.45 -5.59 14.39
C ARG A 57 -15.54 -6.89 13.59
N VAL A 58 -16.38 -6.93 12.55
CA VAL A 58 -16.62 -8.15 11.76
C VAL A 58 -15.57 -8.37 10.68
N LEU A 59 -14.63 -7.45 10.53
CA LEU A 59 -13.54 -7.59 9.56
C LEU A 59 -12.73 -8.85 9.86
N THR A 60 -12.53 -9.70 8.84
CA THR A 60 -11.68 -10.89 8.96
C THR A 60 -10.29 -10.61 8.43
N THR A 61 -9.34 -11.49 8.74
CA THR A 61 -7.99 -11.39 8.15
C THR A 61 -8.04 -11.46 6.63
N ALA A 62 -8.92 -12.30 6.07
CA ALA A 62 -9.10 -12.42 4.63
C ALA A 62 -9.61 -11.10 4.02
N HIS A 63 -10.56 -10.43 4.67
CA HIS A 63 -11.04 -9.12 4.25
C HIS A 63 -9.90 -8.09 4.25
N ALA A 64 -9.11 -8.06 5.33
CA ALA A 64 -8.00 -7.11 5.46
C ALA A 64 -6.94 -7.35 4.37
N VAL A 65 -6.57 -8.60 4.09
CA VAL A 65 -5.63 -8.94 3.01
C VAL A 65 -6.17 -8.44 1.66
N SER A 66 -7.45 -8.69 1.37
CA SER A 66 -8.08 -8.22 0.12
C SER A 66 -8.06 -6.70 0.00
N ILE A 67 -8.34 -5.99 1.10
CA ILE A 67 -8.30 -4.53 1.13
C ILE A 67 -6.89 -4.01 0.79
N PHE A 68 -5.86 -4.57 1.41
CA PHE A 68 -4.48 -4.14 1.16
C PHE A 68 -4.06 -4.44 -0.27
N VAL A 69 -4.37 -5.63 -0.80
CA VAL A 69 -4.00 -5.99 -2.17
C VAL A 69 -4.75 -5.10 -3.17
N GLU A 70 -6.04 -4.92 -3.02
CA GLU A 70 -6.85 -4.17 -3.98
C GLU A 70 -6.56 -2.66 -3.92
N HIS A 71 -6.56 -2.08 -2.72
CA HIS A 71 -6.54 -0.62 -2.55
C HIS A 71 -5.17 -0.04 -2.31
N TYR A 72 -4.20 -0.84 -1.86
CA TYR A 72 -2.85 -0.37 -1.53
C TYR A 72 -1.77 -0.98 -2.41
N TYR A 73 -2.13 -1.87 -3.31
CA TYR A 73 -1.20 -2.50 -4.26
C TYR A 73 -1.68 -2.34 -5.70
N GLU A 74 -2.88 -2.81 -6.02
CA GLU A 74 -3.39 -2.79 -7.39
C GLU A 74 -3.83 -1.39 -7.83
N ARG A 75 -4.64 -0.69 -7.03
CA ARG A 75 -5.11 0.65 -7.37
C ARG A 75 -4.00 1.67 -7.57
N PRO A 76 -3.00 1.76 -6.68
CA PRO A 76 -1.87 2.65 -6.92
C PRO A 76 -0.93 2.18 -8.01
N ARG A 77 -1.16 1.02 -8.60
CA ARG A 77 -0.37 0.44 -9.70
C ARG A 77 1.04 0.01 -9.28
N ILE A 78 1.20 -0.40 -8.04
CA ILE A 78 2.47 -0.97 -7.56
C ILE A 78 2.75 -2.28 -8.32
N ASP A 79 1.72 -3.00 -8.74
CA ASP A 79 1.81 -4.21 -9.56
C ASP A 79 2.46 -3.98 -10.92
N ARG A 80 2.56 -2.72 -11.37
CA ARG A 80 3.20 -2.35 -12.64
C ARG A 80 4.67 -2.00 -12.49
N LEU A 81 5.14 -1.84 -11.26
CA LEU A 81 6.56 -1.60 -11.00
C LEU A 81 7.36 -2.90 -11.21
N PRO A 82 8.68 -2.79 -11.48
CA PRO A 82 9.54 -3.97 -11.49
C PRO A 82 9.41 -4.77 -10.19
N GLU A 83 9.38 -6.08 -10.32
CA GLU A 83 9.12 -7.00 -9.21
C GLU A 83 10.01 -6.76 -7.99
N PRO A 84 11.33 -6.51 -8.13
CA PRO A 84 12.18 -6.29 -6.96
C PRO A 84 11.81 -5.06 -6.11
N LEU A 85 11.11 -4.07 -6.69
CA LEU A 85 10.72 -2.87 -5.98
C LEU A 85 9.36 -3.00 -5.28
N GLN A 86 8.54 -3.95 -5.68
CA GLN A 86 7.17 -4.06 -5.21
C GLN A 86 7.04 -4.25 -3.70
N PRO A 87 7.81 -5.13 -3.04
CA PRO A 87 7.67 -5.33 -1.60
C PRO A 87 7.89 -4.06 -0.78
N SER A 88 8.96 -3.32 -1.08
CA SER A 88 9.31 -2.11 -0.34
C SER A 88 8.30 -1.00 -0.57
N VAL A 89 7.88 -0.80 -1.82
CA VAL A 89 6.92 0.26 -2.17
C VAL A 89 5.54 -0.06 -1.58
N PHE A 90 5.13 -1.32 -1.63
CA PHE A 90 3.85 -1.75 -1.05
C PHE A 90 3.83 -1.50 0.46
N ASP A 91 4.85 -1.96 1.18
CA ASP A 91 4.93 -1.76 2.62
C ASP A 91 4.91 -0.27 2.98
N MET A 92 5.65 0.53 2.24
CA MET A 92 5.69 1.98 2.44
C MET A 92 4.34 2.64 2.12
N TYR A 93 3.66 2.18 1.07
CA TYR A 93 2.37 2.71 0.66
C TYR A 93 1.28 2.44 1.71
N VAL A 94 1.31 1.28 2.35
CA VAL A 94 0.37 0.96 3.43
C VAL A 94 0.48 2.00 4.57
N ASN A 95 1.69 2.47 4.86
CA ASN A 95 1.94 3.42 5.94
C ASN A 95 1.80 4.89 5.53
N ALA A 96 2.10 5.22 4.28
CA ALA A 96 2.28 6.61 3.86
C ALA A 96 1.44 7.00 2.63
N GLY A 97 0.73 6.06 2.01
CA GLY A 97 -0.08 6.34 0.83
C GLY A 97 0.74 6.90 -0.33
N ALA A 98 0.20 7.87 -1.04
CA ALA A 98 0.85 8.48 -2.21
C ALA A 98 2.21 9.12 -1.88
N HIS A 99 2.48 9.42 -0.62
CA HIS A 99 3.77 9.95 -0.19
C HIS A 99 4.89 8.93 -0.45
N ALA A 100 4.59 7.62 -0.33
CA ALA A 100 5.53 6.56 -0.67
C ALA A 100 5.97 6.64 -2.14
N VAL A 101 5.03 6.92 -3.03
CA VAL A 101 5.31 7.09 -4.46
C VAL A 101 6.18 8.31 -4.70
N ARG A 102 5.89 9.42 -4.00
CA ARG A 102 6.71 10.64 -4.11
C ARG A 102 8.15 10.41 -3.65
N ILE A 103 8.34 9.63 -2.58
CA ILE A 103 9.68 9.26 -2.11
C ILE A 103 10.44 8.50 -3.21
N LEU A 104 9.80 7.51 -3.83
CA LEU A 104 10.38 6.76 -4.94
C LEU A 104 10.76 7.71 -6.09
N GLN A 105 9.86 8.59 -6.48
CA GLN A 105 10.08 9.54 -7.58
C GLN A 105 11.23 10.50 -7.28
N ARG A 106 11.34 10.99 -6.03
CA ARG A 106 12.45 11.85 -5.61
C ARG A 106 13.79 11.13 -5.69
N LEU A 107 13.83 9.84 -5.31
CA LEU A 107 15.04 9.04 -5.44
C LEU A 107 15.45 8.89 -6.90
N LEU A 108 14.49 8.69 -7.79
CA LEU A 108 14.76 8.61 -9.25
C LEU A 108 15.33 9.92 -9.76
N VAL A 109 14.80 11.07 -9.32
CA VAL A 109 15.33 12.39 -9.69
C VAL A 109 16.77 12.56 -9.18
N GLU A 110 17.05 12.13 -7.95
CA GLU A 110 18.40 12.16 -7.39
C GLU A 110 19.38 11.29 -8.21
N MET A 111 18.90 10.21 -8.80
CA MET A 111 19.66 9.35 -9.70
C MET A 111 19.75 9.92 -11.12
N ARG A 112 19.27 11.14 -11.33
CA ARG A 112 19.26 11.86 -12.62
C ARG A 112 18.35 11.20 -13.66
N ILE A 113 17.31 10.54 -13.23
CA ILE A 113 16.26 10.00 -14.09
C ILE A 113 15.10 10.98 -14.09
N ASP A 114 14.69 11.43 -15.27
CA ASP A 114 13.65 12.45 -15.42
C ASP A 114 12.29 11.83 -15.16
N VAL A 115 11.64 12.30 -14.10
CA VAL A 115 10.31 11.85 -13.71
C VAL A 115 9.62 12.94 -12.88
N ALA A 116 8.33 13.14 -13.09
CA ALA A 116 7.54 14.06 -12.28
C ALA A 116 7.32 13.50 -10.87
N VAL A 117 7.44 14.35 -9.86
CA VAL A 117 7.15 13.98 -8.45
C VAL A 117 5.71 14.36 -8.16
N ASP A 118 4.78 13.53 -8.59
CA ASP A 118 3.33 13.79 -8.50
C ASP A 118 2.57 12.79 -7.61
N GLY A 119 3.24 11.75 -7.11
CA GLY A 119 2.59 10.73 -6.28
C GLY A 119 1.76 9.73 -7.05
N VAL A 120 1.88 9.70 -8.36
CA VAL A 120 1.11 8.79 -9.24
C VAL A 120 2.08 7.88 -10.00
N ILE A 121 1.82 6.57 -9.94
CA ILE A 121 2.57 5.59 -10.72
C ILE A 121 1.93 5.52 -12.10
N GLY A 122 2.51 6.28 -13.05
CA GLY A 122 2.11 6.28 -14.44
C GLY A 122 3.22 5.70 -15.33
N PRO A 123 3.04 5.74 -16.65
CA PRO A 123 4.04 5.21 -17.59
C PRO A 123 5.44 5.80 -17.40
N GLN A 124 5.53 7.08 -17.05
CA GLN A 124 6.81 7.75 -16.82
C GLN A 124 7.54 7.15 -15.61
N THR A 125 6.85 6.97 -14.48
CA THR A 125 7.43 6.38 -13.28
C THR A 125 7.82 4.92 -13.52
N ILE A 126 6.97 4.15 -14.21
CA ILE A 126 7.26 2.74 -14.54
C ILE A 126 8.53 2.66 -15.40
N GLY A 127 8.61 3.46 -16.46
CA GLY A 127 9.79 3.48 -17.32
C GLY A 127 11.05 3.92 -16.59
N ALA A 128 10.94 4.91 -15.71
CA ALA A 128 12.06 5.39 -14.90
C ALA A 128 12.59 4.31 -13.95
N THR A 129 11.71 3.54 -13.30
CA THR A 129 12.12 2.45 -12.42
C THR A 129 12.76 1.30 -13.18
N GLU A 130 12.27 0.98 -14.37
CA GLU A 130 12.89 -0.01 -15.25
C GLU A 130 14.29 0.40 -15.65
N SER A 131 14.49 1.66 -16.01
CA SER A 131 15.81 2.21 -16.35
C SER A 131 16.76 2.16 -15.16
N CYS A 132 16.28 2.46 -13.98
CA CYS A 132 17.04 2.39 -12.73
C CYS A 132 17.57 0.97 -12.47
N LEU A 133 16.73 -0.05 -12.64
CA LEU A 133 17.13 -1.44 -12.44
C LEU A 133 18.13 -1.91 -13.48
N LEU A 134 17.96 -1.51 -14.73
CA LEU A 134 18.93 -1.84 -15.80
C LEU A 134 20.30 -1.25 -15.49
N TYR A 135 20.35 -0.01 -15.05
CA TYR A 135 21.60 0.65 -14.67
C TYR A 135 22.27 -0.06 -13.49
N THR A 136 21.49 -0.41 -12.46
CA THR A 136 21.99 -1.12 -11.29
C THR A 136 22.50 -2.51 -11.64
N SER A 137 21.78 -3.23 -12.51
CA SER A 137 22.18 -4.55 -13.00
C SER A 137 23.49 -4.49 -13.77
N ASP A 138 23.65 -3.52 -14.67
CA ASP A 138 24.89 -3.32 -15.43
C ASP A 138 26.07 -3.02 -14.52
N ALA A 139 25.86 -2.17 -13.51
CA ALA A 139 26.90 -1.86 -12.53
C ALA A 139 27.28 -3.07 -11.68
N ALA A 140 26.35 -3.96 -11.40
CA ALA A 140 26.59 -5.18 -10.64
C ALA A 140 27.38 -6.23 -11.44
N ASP A 141 27.25 -6.23 -12.75
CA ASP A 141 27.93 -7.17 -13.65
C ASP A 141 29.38 -6.77 -13.91
N ASP A 142 29.74 -5.54 -13.61
CA ASP A 142 31.11 -5.05 -13.73
C ASP A 142 31.96 -5.47 -12.52
#